data_8eb6b563376f54c9115b1727488838bb
#
_entry.id   8eb6b563376f54c9115b1727488838bb
#
_cell.length_a   1.000
_cell.length_b   1.000
_cell.length_c   1.000
_cell.angle_alpha   90.00
_cell.angle_beta   90.00
_cell.angle_gamma   90.00
#
_symmetry.space_group_name_H-M   'P 1'
#
loop_
_entity.id
_entity.type
_entity.pdbx_description
1 polymer ?
#
loop_
_entity_poly.entity_id
_entity_poly.type
_entity_poly.pdbx_seq_one_letter_code
_entity_poly.pdbx_strand_id
1 'polypeptide(L)'
;RAADTKQKISAGRANIRKVHGEINESLSEALENAKVVEQIGVLAESIMGITSQTNLLALNASIEAARAGEAGKGFAVVADEIRNLAEQSASTVGNIQEVTERVQTAVARLTTDAKRLLEFVGGDVTESFNDFEKMADNYNEDANYVEELVTDFSAASEQLLASVSGVVANIQEVTKAANDGAASTGSIAERVTNVDRQAEDMRVLMKQTQEASLMLRKDTKKFTVA
;
A
#
# COMPACT_ATOMS: atom_id res chain seq x y z
N ARG A 1 13.35 -5.39 2.41
CA ARG A 1 12.19 -5.39 1.49
C ARG A 1 11.71 -3.96 1.20
N ALA A 2 11.51 -3.09 2.19
CA ALA A 2 11.10 -1.70 1.98
C ALA A 2 12.07 -0.92 1.08
N ALA A 3 13.37 -1.04 1.28
CA ALA A 3 14.40 -0.42 0.45
C ALA A 3 14.35 -0.87 -1.03
N ASP A 4 14.12 -2.17 -1.30
CA ASP A 4 13.95 -2.71 -2.65
C ASP A 4 12.67 -2.16 -3.31
N THR A 5 11.58 -2.05 -2.56
CA THR A 5 10.33 -1.44 -3.04
C THR A 5 10.53 0.04 -3.39
N LYS A 6 11.22 0.81 -2.55
CA LYS A 6 11.54 2.22 -2.81
C LYS A 6 12.39 2.39 -4.07
N GLN A 7 13.37 1.50 -4.29
CA GLN A 7 14.17 1.51 -5.50
C GLN A 7 13.33 1.24 -6.76
N LYS A 8 12.40 0.28 -6.70
CA LYS A 8 11.48 -0.03 -7.81
C LYS A 8 10.52 1.12 -8.10
N ILE A 9 10.00 1.78 -7.08
CA ILE A 9 9.15 2.97 -7.21
C ILE A 9 9.92 4.10 -7.91
N SER A 10 11.14 4.39 -7.46
CA SER A 10 12.00 5.42 -8.05
C SER A 10 12.32 5.12 -9.51
N ALA A 11 12.65 3.87 -9.86
CA ALA A 11 12.89 3.44 -11.23
C ALA A 11 11.63 3.56 -12.09
N GLY A 12 10.47 3.16 -11.57
CA GLY A 12 9.17 3.33 -12.24
C GLY A 12 8.86 4.78 -12.55
N ARG A 13 9.07 5.67 -11.59
CA ARG A 13 8.89 7.13 -11.74
C ARG A 13 9.83 7.73 -12.81
N ALA A 14 11.09 7.29 -12.83
CA ALA A 14 12.04 7.71 -13.84
C ALA A 14 11.60 7.27 -15.26
N ASN A 15 11.12 6.04 -15.38
CA ASN A 15 10.62 5.50 -16.64
C ASN A 15 9.37 6.25 -17.13
N ILE A 16 8.43 6.57 -16.24
CA ILE A 16 7.24 7.37 -16.58
C ILE A 16 7.63 8.74 -17.11
N ARG A 17 8.55 9.44 -16.46
CA ARG A 17 9.03 10.76 -16.93
C ARG A 17 9.66 10.67 -18.32
N LYS A 18 10.44 9.62 -18.57
CA LYS A 18 11.05 9.36 -19.88
C LYS A 18 9.99 9.14 -20.95
N VAL A 19 9.06 8.22 -20.72
CA VAL A 19 7.97 7.89 -21.65
C VAL A 19 7.07 9.10 -21.89
N HIS A 20 6.75 9.87 -20.85
CA HIS A 20 5.99 11.13 -21.00
C HIS A 20 6.70 12.13 -21.92
N GLY A 21 8.03 12.29 -21.77
CA GLY A 21 8.83 13.15 -22.65
C GLY A 21 8.83 12.66 -24.08
N GLU A 22 9.06 11.38 -24.32
CA GLU A 22 9.06 10.74 -25.64
C GLU A 22 7.70 10.89 -26.36
N ILE A 23 6.59 10.67 -25.65
CA ILE A 23 5.25 10.86 -26.21
C ILE A 23 4.99 12.33 -26.57
N ASN A 24 5.41 13.26 -25.71
CA ASN A 24 5.22 14.68 -25.96
C ASN A 24 6.00 15.15 -27.20
N GLU A 25 7.23 14.67 -27.38
CA GLU A 25 8.05 14.94 -28.56
C GLU A 25 7.41 14.33 -29.83
N SER A 26 7.02 13.06 -29.78
CA SER A 26 6.37 12.38 -30.92
C SER A 26 5.03 13.04 -31.28
N LEU A 27 4.27 13.50 -30.30
CA LEU A 27 3.03 14.24 -30.54
C LEU A 27 3.29 15.58 -31.23
N SER A 28 4.32 16.30 -30.80
CA SER A 28 4.73 17.55 -31.42
C SER A 28 5.14 17.37 -32.89
N GLU A 29 5.92 16.32 -33.17
CA GLU A 29 6.34 15.96 -34.53
C GLU A 29 5.13 15.56 -35.41
N ALA A 30 4.22 14.76 -34.88
CA ALA A 30 3.00 14.35 -35.58
C ALA A 30 2.11 15.55 -35.92
N LEU A 31 2.02 16.54 -35.03
CA LEU A 31 1.28 17.78 -35.27
C LEU A 31 1.93 18.64 -36.36
N GLU A 32 3.26 18.72 -36.41
CA GLU A 32 3.96 19.46 -37.47
C GLU A 32 3.71 18.79 -38.83
N ASN A 33 3.80 17.44 -38.86
CA ASN A 33 3.51 16.68 -40.08
C ASN A 33 2.03 16.81 -40.52
N ALA A 34 1.09 16.99 -39.58
CA ALA A 34 -0.32 17.22 -39.88
C ALA A 34 -0.58 18.55 -40.61
N LYS A 35 0.30 19.54 -40.53
CA LYS A 35 0.21 20.78 -41.31
C LYS A 35 0.31 20.56 -42.82
N VAL A 36 0.95 19.45 -43.23
CA VAL A 36 1.00 19.09 -44.67
C VAL A 36 -0.42 18.77 -45.18
N VAL A 37 -1.29 18.22 -44.35
CA VAL A 37 -2.69 17.96 -44.74
C VAL A 37 -3.47 19.23 -44.99
N GLU A 38 -3.19 20.32 -44.22
CA GLU A 38 -3.75 21.64 -44.45
C GLU A 38 -3.29 22.23 -45.80
N GLN A 39 -2.00 22.04 -46.15
CA GLN A 39 -1.48 22.46 -47.42
C GLN A 39 -2.13 21.69 -48.60
N ILE A 40 -2.44 20.41 -48.45
CA ILE A 40 -3.18 19.63 -49.44
C ILE A 40 -4.57 20.24 -49.65
N GLY A 41 -5.25 20.67 -48.62
CA GLY A 41 -6.53 21.40 -48.71
C GLY A 41 -6.44 22.65 -49.56
N VAL A 42 -5.43 23.49 -49.33
CA VAL A 42 -5.18 24.74 -50.08
C VAL A 42 -4.86 24.43 -51.56
N LEU A 43 -4.08 23.37 -51.82
CA LEU A 43 -3.79 22.94 -53.19
C LEU A 43 -5.06 22.43 -53.91
N ALA A 44 -5.89 21.65 -53.21
CA ALA A 44 -7.15 21.16 -53.74
C ALA A 44 -8.10 22.34 -54.08
N GLU A 45 -8.19 23.35 -53.28
CA GLU A 45 -8.97 24.56 -53.53
C GLU A 45 -8.45 25.32 -54.79
N SER A 46 -7.12 25.43 -54.91
CA SER A 46 -6.49 26.02 -56.09
C SER A 46 -6.81 25.23 -57.37
N ILE A 47 -6.73 23.89 -57.31
CA ILE A 47 -7.07 23.06 -58.47
C ILE A 47 -8.57 23.17 -58.82
N MET A 48 -9.45 23.27 -57.80
CA MET A 48 -10.88 23.51 -58.01
C MET A 48 -11.12 24.82 -58.78
N GLY A 49 -10.36 25.88 -58.42
CA GLY A 49 -10.40 27.13 -59.17
C GLY A 49 -9.98 26.98 -60.66
N ILE A 50 -8.90 26.23 -60.91
CA ILE A 50 -8.42 25.96 -62.27
C ILE A 50 -9.45 25.17 -63.08
N THR A 51 -10.04 24.11 -62.47
CA THR A 51 -11.05 23.30 -63.14
C THR A 51 -12.31 24.09 -63.46
N SER A 52 -12.74 25.00 -62.59
CA SER A 52 -13.85 25.90 -62.84
C SER A 52 -13.57 26.89 -63.99
N GLN A 53 -12.36 27.45 -64.07
CA GLN A 53 -11.95 28.30 -65.20
C GLN A 53 -11.85 27.52 -66.49
N THR A 54 -11.33 26.29 -66.46
CA THR A 54 -11.23 25.39 -67.60
C THR A 54 -12.61 25.06 -68.13
N ASN A 55 -13.56 24.75 -67.27
CA ASN A 55 -14.95 24.51 -67.59
C ASN A 55 -15.60 25.68 -68.32
N LEU A 56 -15.39 26.91 -67.79
CA LEU A 56 -15.89 28.13 -68.44
C LEU A 56 -15.22 28.42 -69.80
N LEU A 57 -13.91 28.18 -69.94
CA LEU A 57 -13.21 28.29 -71.21
C LEU A 57 -13.71 27.31 -72.22
N ALA A 58 -13.92 26.05 -71.84
CA ALA A 58 -14.48 25.01 -72.69
C ALA A 58 -15.91 25.34 -73.14
N LEU A 59 -16.74 25.87 -72.23
CA LEU A 59 -18.10 26.31 -72.56
C LEU A 59 -18.05 27.45 -73.61
N ASN A 60 -17.19 28.46 -73.43
CA ASN A 60 -17.03 29.56 -74.39
C ASN A 60 -16.56 29.03 -75.75
N ALA A 61 -15.61 28.10 -75.79
CA ALA A 61 -15.12 27.47 -77.00
C ALA A 61 -16.23 26.65 -77.73
N SER A 62 -17.06 25.90 -76.98
CA SER A 62 -18.22 25.19 -77.58
C SER A 62 -19.23 26.16 -78.17
N ILE A 63 -19.49 27.32 -77.55
CA ILE A 63 -20.39 28.34 -78.07
C ILE A 63 -19.84 28.91 -79.37
N GLU A 64 -18.56 29.29 -79.45
CA GLU A 64 -17.96 29.88 -80.63
C GLU A 64 -17.82 28.84 -81.78
N ALA A 65 -17.54 27.59 -81.42
CA ALA A 65 -17.56 26.48 -82.39
C ALA A 65 -18.96 26.25 -83.00
N ALA A 66 -20.00 26.34 -82.22
CA ALA A 66 -21.39 26.29 -82.73
C ALA A 66 -21.70 27.48 -83.69
N ARG A 67 -21.16 28.64 -83.35
CA ARG A 67 -21.31 29.87 -84.11
C ARG A 67 -20.63 29.80 -85.47
N ALA A 68 -19.55 29.00 -85.62
CA ALA A 68 -18.82 28.73 -86.89
C ALA A 68 -19.52 27.69 -87.84
N GLY A 69 -20.60 27.11 -87.33
CA GLY A 69 -21.38 26.18 -88.12
C GLY A 69 -20.62 24.89 -88.59
N GLU A 70 -20.69 24.50 -89.85
CA GLU A 70 -20.02 23.27 -90.34
C GLU A 70 -18.51 23.28 -90.12
N ALA A 71 -17.87 24.42 -90.24
CA ALA A 71 -16.42 24.57 -90.01
C ALA A 71 -15.98 24.38 -88.56
N GLY A 72 -16.91 24.55 -87.58
CA GLY A 72 -16.64 24.44 -86.16
C GLY A 72 -16.92 23.05 -85.58
N LYS A 73 -17.50 22.09 -86.30
CA LYS A 73 -17.92 20.78 -85.75
C LYS A 73 -16.78 20.05 -84.96
N GLY A 74 -15.59 20.01 -85.53
CA GLY A 74 -14.45 19.34 -84.92
C GLY A 74 -14.01 20.06 -83.61
N PHE A 75 -14.08 21.36 -83.59
CA PHE A 75 -13.74 22.18 -82.39
C PHE A 75 -14.79 22.02 -81.25
N ALA A 76 -16.10 21.89 -81.63
CA ALA A 76 -17.16 21.67 -80.68
C ALA A 76 -16.93 20.32 -79.92
N VAL A 77 -16.57 19.23 -80.61
CA VAL A 77 -16.29 17.97 -79.96
C VAL A 77 -15.13 18.07 -78.94
N VAL A 78 -14.04 18.73 -79.36
CA VAL A 78 -12.89 18.93 -78.45
C VAL A 78 -13.26 19.81 -77.26
N ALA A 79 -14.03 20.87 -77.44
CA ALA A 79 -14.47 21.73 -76.38
C ALA A 79 -15.38 20.96 -75.39
N ASP A 80 -16.33 20.14 -75.87
CA ASP A 80 -17.17 19.31 -74.98
C ASP A 80 -16.36 18.27 -74.22
N GLU A 81 -15.32 17.67 -74.83
CA GLU A 81 -14.41 16.76 -74.14
C GLU A 81 -13.60 17.45 -73.03
N ILE A 82 -13.08 18.67 -73.30
CA ILE A 82 -12.37 19.49 -72.29
C ILE A 82 -13.32 19.81 -71.13
N ARG A 83 -14.58 20.11 -71.44
CA ARG A 83 -15.60 20.39 -70.41
C ARG A 83 -15.86 19.17 -69.52
N ASN A 84 -16.02 18.01 -70.13
CA ASN A 84 -16.22 16.74 -69.40
C ASN A 84 -15.00 16.42 -68.53
N LEU A 85 -13.76 16.62 -69.01
CA LEU A 85 -12.54 16.43 -68.23
C LEU A 85 -12.43 17.42 -67.04
N ALA A 86 -12.86 18.67 -67.26
CA ALA A 86 -12.90 19.67 -66.20
C ALA A 86 -13.92 19.29 -65.10
N GLU A 87 -15.12 18.82 -65.47
CA GLU A 87 -16.13 18.35 -64.53
C GLU A 87 -15.68 17.09 -63.76
N GLN A 88 -15.03 16.12 -64.40
CA GLN A 88 -14.44 14.97 -63.72
C GLN A 88 -13.32 15.34 -62.79
N SER A 89 -12.45 16.28 -63.21
CA SER A 89 -11.37 16.79 -62.38
C SER A 89 -11.93 17.52 -61.14
N ALA A 90 -12.96 18.35 -61.30
CA ALA A 90 -13.63 19.03 -60.17
C ALA A 90 -14.24 18.01 -59.17
N SER A 91 -14.89 16.97 -59.67
CA SER A 91 -15.41 15.87 -58.81
C SER A 91 -14.29 15.15 -58.03
N THR A 92 -13.16 14.86 -58.69
CA THR A 92 -11.99 14.25 -58.02
C THR A 92 -11.39 15.14 -56.98
N VAL A 93 -11.27 16.43 -57.23
CA VAL A 93 -10.80 17.43 -56.26
C VAL A 93 -11.74 17.55 -55.08
N GLY A 94 -13.05 17.52 -55.30
CA GLY A 94 -14.05 17.46 -54.22
C GLY A 94 -13.87 16.27 -53.29
N ASN A 95 -13.59 15.07 -53.85
CA ASN A 95 -13.27 13.90 -53.08
C ASN A 95 -11.96 14.08 -52.25
N ILE A 96 -10.95 14.70 -52.84
CA ILE A 96 -9.70 15.01 -52.12
C ILE A 96 -9.98 15.94 -50.93
N GLN A 97 -10.77 17.01 -51.11
CA GLN A 97 -11.17 17.90 -50.03
C GLN A 97 -11.89 17.17 -48.91
N GLU A 98 -12.88 16.32 -49.22
CA GLU A 98 -13.59 15.53 -48.22
C GLU A 98 -12.65 14.63 -47.42
N VAL A 99 -11.73 13.91 -48.11
CA VAL A 99 -10.74 13.04 -47.44
C VAL A 99 -9.82 13.86 -46.53
N THR A 100 -9.35 15.02 -47.04
CA THR A 100 -8.47 15.94 -46.29
C THR A 100 -9.14 16.44 -45.02
N GLU A 101 -10.41 16.86 -45.07
CA GLU A 101 -11.18 17.33 -43.92
C GLU A 101 -11.38 16.21 -42.88
N ARG A 102 -11.66 14.99 -43.35
CA ARG A 102 -11.76 13.80 -42.49
C ARG A 102 -10.45 13.49 -41.77
N VAL A 103 -9.31 13.60 -42.48
CA VAL A 103 -7.97 13.41 -41.88
C VAL A 103 -7.69 14.50 -40.86
N GLN A 104 -7.95 15.78 -41.17
CA GLN A 104 -7.78 16.89 -40.21
C GLN A 104 -8.61 16.65 -38.94
N THR A 105 -9.88 16.25 -39.09
CA THR A 105 -10.75 15.96 -37.96
C THR A 105 -10.21 14.80 -37.11
N ALA A 106 -9.72 13.74 -37.74
CA ALA A 106 -9.14 12.59 -37.04
C ALA A 106 -7.85 12.97 -36.27
N VAL A 107 -6.97 13.78 -36.88
CA VAL A 107 -5.75 14.29 -36.24
C VAL A 107 -6.08 15.20 -35.06
N ALA A 108 -7.06 16.10 -35.20
CA ALA A 108 -7.48 16.98 -34.10
C ALA A 108 -8.00 16.18 -32.90
N ARG A 109 -8.80 15.13 -33.14
CA ARG A 109 -9.28 14.22 -32.10
C ARG A 109 -8.13 13.46 -31.44
N LEU A 110 -7.25 12.86 -32.24
CA LEU A 110 -6.07 12.14 -31.73
C LEU A 110 -5.19 13.06 -30.84
N THR A 111 -5.01 14.31 -31.26
CA THR A 111 -4.25 15.29 -30.48
C THR A 111 -4.89 15.57 -29.13
N THR A 112 -6.22 15.74 -29.12
CA THR A 112 -6.97 15.98 -27.89
C THR A 112 -6.86 14.80 -26.91
N ASP A 113 -7.03 13.58 -27.43
CA ASP A 113 -6.93 12.37 -26.64
C ASP A 113 -5.50 12.13 -26.12
N ALA A 114 -4.49 12.38 -26.96
CA ALA A 114 -3.09 12.27 -26.55
C ALA A 114 -2.70 13.31 -25.48
N LYS A 115 -3.15 14.56 -25.59
CA LYS A 115 -2.95 15.57 -24.55
C LYS A 115 -3.59 15.16 -23.23
N ARG A 116 -4.82 14.66 -23.26
CA ARG A 116 -5.50 14.17 -22.07
C ARG A 116 -4.77 13.01 -21.42
N LEU A 117 -4.19 12.10 -22.22
CA LEU A 117 -3.36 11.02 -21.71
C LEU A 117 -2.07 11.54 -21.06
N LEU A 118 -1.41 12.53 -21.67
CA LEU A 118 -0.23 13.16 -21.10
C LEU A 118 -0.54 13.87 -19.77
N GLU A 119 -1.67 14.57 -19.67
CA GLU A 119 -2.12 15.21 -18.43
C GLU A 119 -2.35 14.15 -17.33
N PHE A 120 -3.05 13.05 -17.66
CA PHE A 120 -3.26 11.95 -16.73
C PHE A 120 -1.94 11.32 -16.25
N VAL A 121 -1.02 11.05 -17.15
CA VAL A 121 0.29 10.47 -16.79
C VAL A 121 1.15 11.47 -16.00
N GLY A 122 1.14 12.75 -16.39
CA GLY A 122 1.89 13.80 -15.70
C GLY A 122 1.34 14.17 -14.33
N GLY A 123 0.01 14.07 -14.15
CA GLY A 123 -0.71 14.35 -12.90
C GLY A 123 -0.94 13.08 -12.08
N ASP A 124 -2.05 12.41 -12.32
CA ASP A 124 -2.59 11.35 -11.46
C ASP A 124 -1.63 10.17 -11.27
N VAL A 125 -0.94 9.75 -12.35
CA VAL A 125 0.03 8.64 -12.25
C VAL A 125 1.25 9.07 -11.46
N THR A 126 1.74 10.30 -11.66
CA THR A 126 2.88 10.83 -10.91
C THR A 126 2.55 11.00 -9.43
N GLU A 127 1.34 11.47 -9.09
CA GLU A 127 0.85 11.56 -7.71
C GLU A 127 0.77 10.18 -7.06
N SER A 128 0.22 9.18 -7.77
CA SER A 128 0.18 7.79 -7.28
C SER A 128 1.56 7.25 -6.92
N PHE A 129 2.60 7.57 -7.73
CA PHE A 129 3.97 7.17 -7.40
C PHE A 129 4.53 7.89 -6.17
N ASN A 130 4.16 9.16 -5.94
CA ASN A 130 4.53 9.87 -4.70
C ASN A 130 3.87 9.24 -3.48
N ASP A 131 2.62 8.79 -3.60
CA ASP A 131 1.93 8.10 -2.50
C ASP A 131 2.51 6.70 -2.23
N PHE A 132 2.91 5.97 -3.27
CA PHE A 132 3.67 4.72 -3.10
C PHE A 132 5.02 4.94 -2.40
N GLU A 133 5.71 6.04 -2.68
CA GLU A 133 6.96 6.40 -1.99
C GLU A 133 6.72 6.64 -0.49
N LYS A 134 5.70 7.43 -0.13
CA LYS A 134 5.28 7.65 1.27
C LYS A 134 4.89 6.33 1.96
N MET A 135 4.13 5.48 1.25
CA MET A 135 3.74 4.17 1.79
C MET A 135 4.95 3.28 2.06
N ALA A 136 5.96 3.29 1.19
CA ALA A 136 7.21 2.55 1.40
C ALA A 136 8.01 3.08 2.60
N ASP A 137 8.01 4.41 2.83
CA ASP A 137 8.64 5.03 4.00
C ASP A 137 7.91 4.64 5.29
N ASN A 138 6.58 4.74 5.34
CA ASN A 138 5.79 4.31 6.49
C ASN A 138 6.01 2.81 6.79
N TYR A 139 6.06 1.97 5.75
CA TYR A 139 6.32 0.54 5.94
C TYR A 139 7.71 0.26 6.53
N ASN A 140 8.70 1.09 6.21
CA ASN A 140 10.03 0.99 6.81
C ASN A 140 10.03 1.42 8.29
N GLU A 141 9.29 2.48 8.64
CA GLU A 141 9.09 2.92 10.01
C GLU A 141 8.37 1.85 10.85
N ASP A 142 7.29 1.28 10.30
CA ASP A 142 6.55 0.19 10.96
C ASP A 142 7.44 -1.03 11.20
N ALA A 143 8.30 -1.40 10.23
CA ALA A 143 9.23 -2.51 10.39
C ALA A 143 10.25 -2.27 11.51
N ASN A 144 10.80 -1.05 11.63
CA ASN A 144 11.70 -0.66 12.71
C ASN A 144 10.99 -0.68 14.08
N TYR A 145 9.75 -0.19 14.14
CA TYR A 145 8.93 -0.24 15.34
C TYR A 145 8.66 -1.68 15.80
N VAL A 146 8.35 -2.58 14.87
CA VAL A 146 8.16 -4.00 15.19
C VAL A 146 9.45 -4.63 15.71
N GLU A 147 10.63 -4.27 15.16
CA GLU A 147 11.93 -4.76 15.64
C GLU A 147 12.21 -4.30 17.08
N GLU A 148 11.92 -3.03 17.41
CA GLU A 148 12.02 -2.48 18.77
C GLU A 148 11.07 -3.21 19.73
N LEU A 149 9.82 -3.40 19.32
CA LEU A 149 8.81 -4.11 20.11
C LEU A 149 9.19 -5.57 20.40
N VAL A 150 9.80 -6.28 19.44
CA VAL A 150 10.31 -7.64 19.63
C VAL A 150 11.47 -7.66 20.62
N THR A 151 12.34 -6.64 20.57
CA THR A 151 13.46 -6.49 21.52
C THR A 151 12.95 -6.25 22.94
N ASP A 152 11.99 -5.35 23.12
CA ASP A 152 11.37 -5.05 24.42
C ASP A 152 10.63 -6.26 24.98
N PHE A 153 9.90 -6.98 24.11
CA PHE A 153 9.21 -8.22 24.48
C PHE A 153 10.19 -9.30 24.95
N SER A 154 11.34 -9.42 24.30
CA SER A 154 12.39 -10.36 24.70
C SER A 154 12.95 -10.02 26.08
N ALA A 155 13.26 -8.74 26.32
CA ALA A 155 13.73 -8.27 27.63
C ALA A 155 12.69 -8.50 28.76
N ALA A 156 11.42 -8.18 28.49
CA ALA A 156 10.33 -8.44 29.42
C ALA A 156 10.15 -9.93 29.73
N SER A 157 10.32 -10.79 28.71
CA SER A 157 10.26 -12.25 28.89
C SER A 157 11.37 -12.80 29.74
N GLU A 158 12.61 -12.30 29.58
CA GLU A 158 13.74 -12.64 30.44
C GLU A 158 13.50 -12.21 31.90
N GLN A 159 12.96 -11.02 32.11
CA GLN A 159 12.63 -10.51 33.45
C GLN A 159 11.52 -11.35 34.10
N LEU A 160 10.51 -11.76 33.34
CA LEU A 160 9.47 -12.69 33.82
C LEU A 160 10.05 -14.03 34.24
N LEU A 161 10.96 -14.63 33.45
CA LEU A 161 11.64 -15.87 33.79
C LEU A 161 12.43 -15.75 35.08
N ALA A 162 13.18 -14.67 35.27
CA ALA A 162 13.90 -14.38 36.52
C ALA A 162 12.95 -14.26 37.71
N SER A 163 11.82 -13.55 37.55
CA SER A 163 10.80 -13.38 38.59
C SER A 163 10.16 -14.72 38.96
N VAL A 164 9.80 -15.55 38.00
CA VAL A 164 9.25 -16.92 38.22
C VAL A 164 10.26 -17.76 38.97
N SER A 165 11.54 -17.72 38.59
CA SER A 165 12.61 -18.45 39.29
C SER A 165 12.73 -18.00 40.75
N GLY A 166 12.63 -16.70 41.02
CA GLY A 166 12.60 -16.15 42.40
C GLY A 166 11.39 -16.65 43.18
N VAL A 167 10.22 -16.68 42.58
CA VAL A 167 9.00 -17.23 43.24
C VAL A 167 9.18 -18.72 43.58
N VAL A 168 9.75 -19.51 42.69
CA VAL A 168 10.05 -20.92 42.97
C VAL A 168 11.00 -21.09 44.16
N ALA A 169 12.07 -20.31 44.22
CA ALA A 169 13.00 -20.31 45.36
C ALA A 169 12.30 -19.93 46.66
N ASN A 170 11.48 -18.91 46.69
CA ASN A 170 10.69 -18.50 47.87
C ASN A 170 9.71 -19.62 48.31
N ILE A 171 9.07 -20.34 47.38
CA ILE A 171 8.20 -21.45 47.71
C ILE A 171 9.01 -22.57 48.38
N GLN A 172 10.23 -22.85 47.92
CA GLN A 172 11.12 -23.85 48.56
C GLN A 172 11.50 -23.46 49.98
N GLU A 173 11.82 -22.16 50.24
CA GLU A 173 12.08 -21.65 51.58
C GLU A 173 10.86 -21.75 52.49
N VAL A 174 9.68 -21.37 52.03
CA VAL A 174 8.42 -21.51 52.76
C VAL A 174 8.14 -22.97 53.13
N THR A 175 8.36 -23.86 52.16
CA THR A 175 8.18 -25.30 52.37
C THR A 175 9.13 -25.83 53.44
N LYS A 176 10.41 -25.42 53.43
CA LYS A 176 11.38 -25.77 54.48
C LYS A 176 10.95 -25.22 55.83
N ALA A 177 10.58 -23.94 55.94
CA ALA A 177 10.13 -23.33 57.19
C ALA A 177 8.87 -24.04 57.76
N ALA A 178 7.94 -24.46 56.91
CA ALA A 178 6.77 -25.23 57.30
C ALA A 178 7.15 -26.61 57.86
N ASN A 179 8.10 -27.30 57.24
CA ASN A 179 8.61 -28.60 57.75
C ASN A 179 9.34 -28.45 59.11
N ASP A 180 10.19 -27.42 59.24
CA ASP A 180 10.88 -27.10 60.51
C ASP A 180 9.88 -26.74 61.61
N GLY A 181 8.83 -25.98 61.29
CA GLY A 181 7.72 -25.67 62.15
C GLY A 181 6.94 -26.91 62.60
N ALA A 182 6.67 -27.85 61.70
CA ALA A 182 6.02 -29.11 62.03
C ALA A 182 6.86 -30.00 62.96
N ALA A 183 8.18 -30.09 62.72
CA ALA A 183 9.12 -30.79 63.57
C ALA A 183 9.20 -30.19 64.97
N SER A 184 9.25 -28.84 65.04
CA SER A 184 9.25 -28.09 66.31
C SER A 184 7.94 -28.33 67.12
N THR A 185 6.80 -28.32 66.42
CA THR A 185 5.49 -28.64 67.01
C THR A 185 5.44 -30.05 67.56
N GLY A 186 5.99 -31.03 66.86
CA GLY A 186 6.14 -32.42 67.35
C GLY A 186 6.97 -32.51 68.61
N SER A 187 8.11 -31.81 68.66
CA SER A 187 8.96 -31.72 69.84
C SER A 187 8.25 -31.07 71.04
N ILE A 188 7.45 -30.03 70.80
CA ILE A 188 6.64 -29.36 71.86
C ILE A 188 5.60 -30.36 72.41
N ALA A 189 4.90 -31.10 71.57
CA ALA A 189 3.92 -32.12 71.99
C ALA A 189 4.57 -33.20 72.85
N GLU A 190 5.76 -33.69 72.52
CA GLU A 190 6.51 -34.62 73.35
C GLU A 190 6.90 -34.04 74.72
N ARG A 191 7.37 -32.76 74.70
CA ARG A 191 7.71 -32.09 75.96
C ARG A 191 6.49 -31.86 76.83
N VAL A 192 5.34 -31.54 76.30
CA VAL A 192 4.08 -31.41 77.03
C VAL A 192 3.71 -32.76 77.66
N THR A 193 3.82 -33.87 76.97
CA THR A 193 3.58 -35.23 77.49
C THR A 193 4.53 -35.58 78.66
N ASN A 194 5.81 -35.15 78.52
CA ASN A 194 6.80 -35.33 79.61
C ASN A 194 6.47 -34.47 80.84
N VAL A 195 6.00 -33.25 80.67
CA VAL A 195 5.54 -32.40 81.78
C VAL A 195 4.32 -32.98 82.49
N ASP A 196 3.35 -33.51 81.74
CA ASP A 196 2.18 -34.19 82.32
C ASP A 196 2.59 -35.41 83.18
N ARG A 197 3.54 -36.18 82.67
CA ARG A 197 4.06 -37.34 83.47
C ARG A 197 4.77 -36.85 84.74
N GLN A 198 5.63 -35.83 84.65
CA GLN A 198 6.30 -35.25 85.81
C GLN A 198 5.32 -34.69 86.89
N ALA A 199 4.23 -34.02 86.35
CA ALA A 199 3.17 -33.53 87.25
C ALA A 199 2.45 -34.71 87.95
N GLU A 200 2.19 -35.81 87.29
CA GLU A 200 1.59 -37.03 87.94
C GLU A 200 2.55 -37.65 88.95
N ASP A 201 3.85 -37.77 88.63
CA ASP A 201 4.88 -38.24 89.56
C ASP A 201 4.96 -37.34 90.80
N MET A 202 4.92 -36.00 90.67
CA MET A 202 4.92 -35.08 91.77
C MET A 202 3.65 -35.21 92.61
N ARG A 203 2.48 -35.46 92.01
CA ARG A 203 1.23 -35.67 92.70
C ARG A 203 1.31 -36.93 93.61
N VAL A 204 1.92 -38.00 93.12
CA VAL A 204 2.15 -39.27 93.90
C VAL A 204 3.09 -39.00 95.06
N LEU A 205 4.21 -38.22 94.80
CA LEU A 205 5.18 -37.87 95.85
C LEU A 205 4.57 -37.01 96.92
N MET A 206 3.72 -36.03 96.56
CA MET A 206 2.99 -35.15 97.49
C MET A 206 2.04 -36.02 98.33
N LYS A 207 1.33 -36.99 97.83
CA LYS A 207 0.48 -37.92 98.56
C LYS A 207 1.28 -38.77 99.54
N GLN A 208 2.43 -39.31 99.14
CA GLN A 208 3.33 -40.04 100.07
C GLN A 208 3.85 -39.10 101.20
N THR A 209 4.24 -37.84 100.89
CA THR A 209 4.68 -36.89 101.88
C THR A 209 3.57 -36.56 102.86
N GLN A 210 2.34 -36.42 102.36
CA GLN A 210 1.16 -36.14 103.22
C GLN A 210 0.88 -37.32 104.18
N GLU A 211 0.95 -38.55 103.65
CA GLU A 211 0.81 -39.77 104.42
C GLU A 211 1.90 -39.91 105.48
N ALA A 212 3.17 -39.68 105.13
CA ALA A 212 4.29 -39.63 106.04
C ALA A 212 4.09 -38.59 107.16
N SER A 213 3.66 -37.35 106.73
CA SER A 213 3.38 -36.25 107.68
C SER A 213 2.24 -36.59 108.70
N LEU A 214 1.18 -37.32 108.17
CA LEU A 214 0.09 -37.81 109.04
C LEU A 214 0.57 -38.89 110.01
N MET A 215 1.45 -39.80 109.64
CA MET A 215 2.07 -40.81 110.50
C MET A 215 2.93 -40.13 111.61
N LEU A 216 3.81 -39.21 111.16
CA LEU A 216 4.63 -38.44 112.16
C LEU A 216 3.77 -37.66 113.14
N ARG A 217 2.71 -37.03 112.67
CA ARG A 217 1.75 -36.36 113.56
C ARG A 217 1.03 -37.29 114.49
N LYS A 218 0.73 -38.54 114.10
CA LYS A 218 0.14 -39.53 114.93
C LYS A 218 1.14 -40.09 115.98
N ASP A 219 2.40 -40.28 115.61
CA ASP A 219 3.44 -40.72 116.48
C ASP A 219 3.84 -39.65 117.56
N THR A 220 3.94 -38.41 117.12
CA THR A 220 4.21 -37.27 118.03
C THR A 220 3.09 -37.10 119.09
N LYS A 221 1.83 -37.39 118.70
CA LYS A 221 0.72 -37.43 119.64
C LYS A 221 0.90 -38.47 120.75
N LYS A 222 1.62 -39.59 120.48
CA LYS A 222 1.92 -40.62 121.49
C LYS A 222 2.92 -40.13 122.55
N PHE A 223 3.73 -39.12 122.27
CA PHE A 223 4.75 -38.57 123.15
C PHE A 223 4.31 -37.22 123.85
N THR A 224 3.08 -36.81 123.63
CA THR A 224 2.52 -35.69 124.37
C THR A 224 1.92 -36.29 125.62
N VAL A 225 2.77 -36.45 126.58
CA VAL A 225 2.42 -36.81 127.92
C VAL A 225 2.12 -35.56 128.73
N ALA A 226 1.06 -35.57 129.32
CA ALA A 226 0.57 -34.84 130.44
C ALA A 226 1.18 -33.46 130.75
#